data_fbcf85cd0b595d41e48dacb24414f36c
#
_entry.id   fbcf85cd0b595d41e48dacb24414f36c
#
_cell.length_a   1.000
_cell.length_b   1.000
_cell.length_c   1.000
_cell.angle_alpha   90.00
_cell.angle_beta   90.00
_cell.angle_gamma   90.00
#
_symmetry.space_group_name_H-M   'P 1'
#
loop_
_entity.id
_entity.type
_entity.pdbx_description
1 polymer ?
#
loop_
_entity_poly.entity_id
_entity_poly.type
_entity_poly.pdbx_seq_one_letter_code
_entity_poly.pdbx_strand_id
1 'polypeptide(L)'
;MGPLYKLGWFDFAYGLQMAGLIGFLFGFVLERAGFGNVKKLTANFYLRDFAVFKVMFTAIIVCMLGLLYFSIFGWIDLGLVYLLPTYIWPQIVGGLVLGIGFIMGGYCPTTSIVATVSGKLDGLVFIGGMIIGSFIFAEIFPLLEGFYSAGDMGAIRLTDVLNLNSGIIALLVCLMAVGAYWFVEKVENKFGDRDTLPGGSKRMKRSAAAILILLGLILALINPDRIAANRPSPQVQTQERMEEIQKPSPKAEKPSSSKFEIVEDEGC
;
A
#
# COMPACT_ATOMS: atom_id res chain seq x y z
N MET A 1 -16.10 -8.35 -1.86
CA MET A 1 -16.77 -7.14 -2.28
C MET A 1 -15.80 -5.98 -2.59
N GLY A 2 -14.59 -5.97 -2.17
CA GLY A 2 -13.53 -5.06 -2.64
C GLY A 2 -12.56 -5.75 -3.61
N PRO A 3 -11.89 -5.03 -4.51
CA PRO A 3 -11.78 -3.57 -4.59
C PRO A 3 -12.99 -2.92 -5.30
N LEU A 4 -13.65 -2.00 -4.61
CA LEU A 4 -14.91 -1.39 -5.04
C LEU A 4 -14.82 -0.66 -6.39
N TYR A 5 -13.67 -0.07 -6.70
CA TYR A 5 -13.42 0.61 -7.96
C TYR A 5 -13.43 -0.34 -9.18
N LYS A 6 -12.81 -1.54 -9.05
CA LYS A 6 -12.82 -2.55 -10.12
C LYS A 6 -14.20 -3.16 -10.36
N LEU A 7 -15.07 -3.11 -9.35
CA LEU A 7 -16.44 -3.60 -9.44
C LEU A 7 -17.43 -2.55 -9.98
N GLY A 8 -16.96 -1.36 -10.32
CA GLY A 8 -17.81 -0.27 -10.87
C GLY A 8 -18.79 0.32 -9.88
N TRP A 9 -18.60 0.12 -8.57
CA TRP A 9 -19.46 0.69 -7.52
C TRP A 9 -19.25 2.18 -7.30
N PHE A 10 -18.06 2.68 -7.70
CA PHE A 10 -17.70 4.10 -7.63
C PHE A 10 -17.33 4.60 -9.02
N ASP A 11 -17.98 5.70 -9.38
CA ASP A 11 -17.58 6.48 -10.55
C ASP A 11 -16.22 7.16 -10.30
N PHE A 12 -15.50 7.46 -11.38
CA PHE A 12 -14.17 8.09 -11.33
C PHE A 12 -14.17 9.37 -10.48
N ALA A 13 -15.24 10.17 -10.58
CA ALA A 13 -15.39 11.42 -9.82
C ALA A 13 -15.41 11.19 -8.30
N TYR A 14 -16.14 10.18 -7.83
CA TYR A 14 -16.18 9.82 -6.41
C TYR A 14 -14.84 9.22 -5.93
N GLY A 15 -14.17 8.45 -6.80
CA GLY A 15 -12.83 7.91 -6.52
C GLY A 15 -11.82 9.02 -6.26
N LEU A 16 -11.84 10.09 -7.06
CA LEU A 16 -10.97 11.25 -6.92
C LEU A 16 -11.23 12.02 -5.61
N GLN A 17 -12.50 12.22 -5.24
CA GLN A 17 -12.87 12.88 -3.98
C GLN A 17 -12.40 12.09 -2.77
N MET A 18 -12.61 10.76 -2.77
CA MET A 18 -12.12 9.88 -1.70
C MET A 18 -10.59 9.87 -1.62
N ALA A 19 -9.90 9.86 -2.75
CA ALA A 19 -8.44 9.95 -2.78
C ALA A 19 -7.95 11.28 -2.17
N GLY A 20 -8.62 12.39 -2.48
CA GLY A 20 -8.33 13.69 -1.89
C GLY A 20 -8.52 13.71 -0.37
N LEU A 21 -9.63 13.15 0.13
CA LEU A 21 -9.89 13.05 1.57
C LEU A 21 -8.85 12.20 2.29
N ILE A 22 -8.53 11.01 1.75
CA ILE A 22 -7.54 10.10 2.32
C ILE A 22 -6.16 10.75 2.29
N GLY A 23 -5.79 11.41 1.18
CA GLY A 23 -4.52 12.12 1.04
C GLY A 23 -4.39 13.27 2.04
N PHE A 24 -5.46 14.04 2.27
CA PHE A 24 -5.50 15.11 3.27
C PHE A 24 -5.29 14.56 4.68
N LEU A 25 -6.03 13.52 5.07
CA LEU A 25 -5.89 12.88 6.38
C LEU A 25 -4.49 12.30 6.58
N PHE A 26 -3.94 11.66 5.56
CA PHE A 26 -2.60 11.10 5.58
C PHE A 26 -1.53 12.17 5.77
N GLY A 27 -1.60 13.27 5.00
CA GLY A 27 -0.70 14.40 5.13
C GLY A 27 -0.79 15.07 6.51
N PHE A 28 -2.00 15.24 7.03
CA PHE A 28 -2.23 15.80 8.37
C PHE A 28 -1.60 14.92 9.46
N VAL A 29 -1.77 13.60 9.39
CA VAL A 29 -1.17 12.67 10.36
C VAL A 29 0.36 12.72 10.29
N LEU A 30 0.95 12.75 9.09
CA LEU A 30 2.41 12.83 8.90
C LEU A 30 2.98 14.15 9.45
N GLU A 31 2.29 15.26 9.23
CA GLU A 31 2.73 16.56 9.76
C GLU A 31 2.68 16.56 11.29
N ARG A 32 1.56 16.10 11.90
CA ARG A 32 1.41 15.98 13.35
C ARG A 32 2.43 15.03 13.97
N ALA A 33 2.84 13.98 13.26
CA ALA A 33 3.91 13.08 13.67
C ALA A 33 5.31 13.71 13.56
N GLY A 34 5.43 14.90 12.93
CA GLY A 34 6.69 15.62 12.75
C GLY A 34 7.59 15.03 11.66
N PHE A 35 7.02 14.32 10.70
CA PHE A 35 7.76 13.70 9.57
C PHE A 35 8.16 14.71 8.49
N GLY A 36 7.69 15.95 8.55
CA GLY A 36 8.22 17.05 7.77
C GLY A 36 9.58 17.60 8.27
N ASN A 37 10.23 16.99 9.28
CA ASN A 37 11.49 17.46 9.82
C ASN A 37 12.65 16.52 9.47
N VAL A 38 13.62 17.01 8.66
CA VAL A 38 14.82 16.27 8.25
C VAL A 38 15.57 15.67 9.43
N LYS A 39 15.75 16.46 10.50
CA LYS A 39 16.50 16.01 11.69
C LYS A 39 15.88 14.76 12.33
N LYS A 40 14.55 14.64 12.30
CA LYS A 40 13.84 13.48 12.84
C LYS A 40 13.95 12.28 11.92
N LEU A 41 13.89 12.51 10.60
CA LEU A 41 14.00 11.41 9.61
C LEU A 41 15.41 10.83 9.56
N THR A 42 16.43 11.71 9.56
CA THR A 42 17.83 11.28 9.49
C THR A 42 18.37 10.73 10.81
N ALA A 43 17.77 11.09 11.97
CA ALA A 43 18.15 10.57 13.28
C ALA A 43 18.19 9.04 13.36
N ASN A 44 17.36 8.38 12.54
CA ASN A 44 17.34 6.92 12.41
C ASN A 44 18.69 6.36 11.89
N PHE A 45 19.33 7.03 10.94
CA PHE A 45 20.61 6.61 10.37
C PHE A 45 21.79 6.87 11.32
N TYR A 46 21.65 7.86 12.19
CA TYR A 46 22.63 8.16 13.23
C TYR A 46 22.42 7.37 14.52
N LEU A 47 21.50 6.39 14.52
CA LEU A 47 21.15 5.53 15.65
C LEU A 47 20.65 6.28 16.89
N ARG A 48 20.18 7.52 16.71
CA ARG A 48 19.73 8.39 17.81
C ARG A 48 18.25 8.24 18.14
N ASP A 49 17.40 8.16 17.11
CA ASP A 49 15.94 8.05 17.26
C ASP A 49 15.37 7.14 16.15
N PHE A 50 14.75 6.06 16.55
CA PHE A 50 14.12 5.10 15.63
C PHE A 50 12.60 5.26 15.53
N ALA A 51 12.05 6.41 15.92
CA ALA A 51 10.61 6.65 15.88
C ALA A 51 10.03 6.45 14.47
N VAL A 52 10.73 6.96 13.44
CA VAL A 52 10.31 6.83 12.04
C VAL A 52 10.26 5.36 11.61
N PHE A 53 11.31 4.60 11.90
CA PHE A 53 11.37 3.17 11.61
C PHE A 53 10.24 2.41 12.30
N LYS A 54 10.01 2.67 13.59
CA LYS A 54 8.94 2.04 14.38
C LYS A 54 7.57 2.32 13.77
N VAL A 55 7.28 3.58 13.41
CA VAL A 55 5.98 3.97 12.83
C VAL A 55 5.77 3.32 11.46
N MET A 56 6.75 3.38 10.57
CA MET A 56 6.63 2.79 9.23
C MET A 56 6.46 1.26 9.29
N PHE A 57 7.25 0.60 10.12
CA PHE A 57 7.14 -0.85 10.27
C PHE A 57 5.80 -1.27 10.88
N THR A 58 5.30 -0.52 11.87
CA THR A 58 3.96 -0.74 12.44
C THR A 58 2.88 -0.57 11.39
N ALA A 59 2.98 0.47 10.55
CA ALA A 59 2.01 0.72 9.48
C ALA A 59 1.95 -0.44 8.48
N ILE A 60 3.11 -0.98 8.07
CA ILE A 60 3.18 -2.14 7.16
C ILE A 60 2.50 -3.37 7.78
N ILE A 61 2.79 -3.66 9.05
CA ILE A 61 2.22 -4.84 9.74
C ILE A 61 0.71 -4.68 9.91
N VAL A 62 0.25 -3.51 10.35
CA VAL A 62 -1.19 -3.25 10.52
C VAL A 62 -1.92 -3.32 9.18
N CYS A 63 -1.33 -2.82 8.10
CA CYS A 63 -1.89 -2.93 6.76
C CYS A 63 -1.97 -4.40 6.31
N MET A 64 -0.92 -5.17 6.48
CA MET A 64 -0.87 -6.60 6.15
C MET A 64 -1.93 -7.39 6.92
N LEU A 65 -1.99 -7.22 8.24
CA LEU A 65 -2.99 -7.88 9.08
C LEU A 65 -4.40 -7.44 8.71
N GLY A 66 -4.61 -6.14 8.48
CA GLY A 66 -5.90 -5.58 8.08
C GLY A 66 -6.40 -6.19 6.76
N LEU A 67 -5.55 -6.29 5.75
CA LEU A 67 -5.90 -6.90 4.46
C LEU A 67 -6.27 -8.39 4.63
N LEU A 68 -5.51 -9.15 5.43
CA LEU A 68 -5.82 -10.55 5.68
C LEU A 68 -7.15 -10.72 6.44
N TYR A 69 -7.40 -9.91 7.46
CA TYR A 69 -8.67 -9.94 8.18
C TYR A 69 -9.86 -9.55 7.29
N PHE A 70 -9.73 -8.49 6.49
CA PHE A 70 -10.79 -8.11 5.54
C PHE A 70 -11.03 -9.16 4.46
N SER A 71 -9.99 -9.91 4.08
CA SER A 71 -10.13 -11.06 3.20
C SER A 71 -10.93 -12.20 3.87
N ILE A 72 -10.66 -12.50 5.15
CA ILE A 72 -11.42 -13.51 5.91
C ILE A 72 -12.90 -13.12 6.04
N PHE A 73 -13.20 -11.87 6.35
CA PHE A 73 -14.57 -11.35 6.40
C PHE A 73 -15.26 -11.27 5.04
N GLY A 74 -14.50 -11.45 3.94
CA GLY A 74 -15.05 -11.39 2.59
C GLY A 74 -15.28 -9.99 2.05
N TRP A 75 -14.75 -8.97 2.72
CA TRP A 75 -14.85 -7.60 2.27
C TRP A 75 -13.87 -7.27 1.14
N ILE A 76 -12.73 -7.95 1.11
CA ILE A 76 -11.71 -7.79 0.07
C ILE A 76 -11.38 -9.15 -0.53
N ASP A 77 -11.35 -9.22 -1.86
CA ASP A 77 -10.81 -10.34 -2.59
C ASP A 77 -9.37 -10.06 -2.97
N LEU A 78 -8.44 -10.78 -2.35
CA LEU A 78 -7.00 -10.63 -2.63
C LEU A 78 -6.61 -11.08 -4.03
N GLY A 79 -7.42 -11.90 -4.70
CA GLY A 79 -7.21 -12.31 -6.09
C GLY A 79 -7.41 -11.17 -7.09
N LEU A 80 -8.23 -10.17 -6.74
CA LEU A 80 -8.46 -8.98 -7.57
C LEU A 80 -7.44 -7.86 -7.32
N VAL A 81 -6.62 -7.98 -6.28
CA VAL A 81 -5.56 -7.00 -6.00
C VAL A 81 -4.44 -7.20 -7.01
N TYR A 82 -4.11 -6.13 -7.73
CA TYR A 82 -3.00 -6.14 -8.68
C TYR A 82 -1.66 -6.25 -7.93
N LEU A 83 -0.93 -7.31 -8.19
CA LEU A 83 0.42 -7.51 -7.68
C LEU A 83 1.41 -7.16 -8.77
N LEU A 84 2.40 -6.33 -8.43
CA LEU A 84 3.50 -6.01 -9.32
C LEU A 84 4.43 -7.22 -9.47
N PRO A 85 4.98 -7.47 -10.67
CA PRO A 85 5.99 -8.50 -10.86
C PRO A 85 7.25 -8.16 -10.06
N THR A 86 7.91 -9.20 -9.58
CA THR A 86 9.11 -9.07 -8.74
C THR A 86 10.36 -9.19 -9.61
N TYR A 87 11.13 -8.12 -9.70
CA TYR A 87 12.43 -8.07 -10.39
C TYR A 87 13.54 -7.96 -9.35
N ILE A 88 14.25 -9.04 -9.06
CA ILE A 88 15.20 -9.07 -7.93
C ILE A 88 16.35 -8.08 -8.11
N TRP A 89 17.03 -8.13 -9.27
CA TRP A 89 18.21 -7.29 -9.49
C TRP A 89 17.91 -5.80 -9.49
N PRO A 90 16.91 -5.31 -10.23
CA PRO A 90 16.52 -3.91 -10.19
C PRO A 90 16.06 -3.45 -8.79
N GLN A 91 15.38 -4.30 -8.04
CA GLN A 91 14.92 -3.97 -6.69
C GLN A 91 16.08 -3.80 -5.71
N ILE A 92 17.10 -4.66 -5.78
CA ILE A 92 18.29 -4.55 -4.92
C ILE A 92 19.05 -3.26 -5.25
N VAL A 93 19.37 -3.03 -6.52
CA VAL A 93 20.15 -1.85 -6.94
C VAL A 93 19.33 -0.56 -6.72
N GLY A 94 18.06 -0.56 -7.10
CA GLY A 94 17.16 0.58 -6.91
C GLY A 94 16.97 0.92 -5.43
N GLY A 95 16.82 -0.09 -4.57
CA GLY A 95 16.73 0.08 -3.11
C GLY A 95 18.00 0.67 -2.52
N LEU A 96 19.18 0.27 -3.01
CA LEU A 96 20.47 0.79 -2.57
C LEU A 96 20.65 2.26 -2.98
N VAL A 97 20.33 2.60 -4.24
CA VAL A 97 20.36 3.98 -4.74
C VAL A 97 19.38 4.87 -3.98
N LEU A 98 18.16 4.38 -3.75
CA LEU A 98 17.16 5.08 -2.96
C LEU A 98 17.63 5.30 -1.52
N GLY A 99 18.29 4.32 -0.90
CA GLY A 99 18.87 4.45 0.44
C GLY A 99 19.92 5.55 0.52
N ILE A 100 20.84 5.61 -0.44
CA ILE A 100 21.85 6.67 -0.53
C ILE A 100 21.16 8.04 -0.70
N GLY A 101 20.21 8.14 -1.62
CA GLY A 101 19.43 9.37 -1.85
C GLY A 101 18.68 9.84 -0.61
N PHE A 102 18.12 8.90 0.16
CA PHE A 102 17.41 9.22 1.41
C PHE A 102 18.37 9.75 2.50
N ILE A 103 19.56 9.16 2.64
CA ILE A 103 20.56 9.65 3.61
C ILE A 103 21.06 11.03 3.23
N MET A 104 21.32 11.30 1.95
CA MET A 104 21.82 12.59 1.48
C MET A 104 20.76 13.68 1.51
N GLY A 105 19.54 13.39 1.07
CA GLY A 105 18.44 14.34 0.97
C GLY A 105 17.63 14.50 2.27
N GLY A 106 17.65 13.50 3.13
CA GLY A 106 16.94 13.52 4.42
C GLY A 106 15.41 13.40 4.33
N TYR A 107 14.86 13.24 3.14
CA TYR A 107 13.43 13.08 2.88
C TYR A 107 13.14 11.85 2.03
N CYS A 108 11.95 11.27 2.18
CA CYS A 108 11.35 10.42 1.17
C CYS A 108 10.38 11.25 0.30
N PRO A 109 9.94 10.76 -0.86
CA PRO A 109 9.03 11.52 -1.73
C PRO A 109 7.80 12.08 -1.02
N THR A 110 7.19 11.30 -0.14
CA THR A 110 5.98 11.71 0.59
C THR A 110 6.27 12.78 1.65
N THR A 111 7.34 12.61 2.42
CA THR A 111 7.69 13.54 3.50
C THR A 111 8.24 14.87 2.96
N SER A 112 8.82 14.89 1.76
CA SER A 112 9.25 16.13 1.10
C SER A 112 8.07 17.01 0.73
N ILE A 113 6.94 16.42 0.29
CA ILE A 113 5.71 17.16 0.03
C ILE A 113 5.18 17.79 1.33
N VAL A 114 5.11 17.01 2.42
CA VAL A 114 4.68 17.51 3.72
C VAL A 114 5.57 18.66 4.20
N ALA A 115 6.89 18.52 4.05
CA ALA A 115 7.84 19.57 4.43
C ALA A 115 7.64 20.84 3.59
N THR A 116 7.41 20.71 2.29
CA THR A 116 7.17 21.84 1.37
C THR A 116 5.90 22.60 1.74
N VAL A 117 4.80 21.87 1.98
CA VAL A 117 3.52 22.48 2.39
C VAL A 117 3.64 23.15 3.77
N SER A 118 4.49 22.61 4.66
CA SER A 118 4.83 23.23 5.95
C SER A 118 5.79 24.42 5.84
N GLY A 119 6.11 24.90 4.62
CA GLY A 119 6.93 26.07 4.37
C GLY A 119 8.44 25.85 4.46
N LYS A 120 8.92 24.61 4.38
CA LYS A 120 10.36 24.31 4.41
C LYS A 120 10.92 24.25 3.00
N LEU A 121 11.84 25.15 2.68
CA LEU A 121 12.48 25.22 1.35
C LEU A 121 13.28 23.96 1.01
N ASP A 122 13.84 23.28 2.00
CA ASP A 122 14.58 22.03 1.82
C ASP A 122 13.74 20.95 1.12
N GLY A 123 12.44 20.84 1.50
CA GLY A 123 11.50 19.93 0.87
C GLY A 123 11.26 20.26 -0.60
N LEU A 124 11.16 21.55 -0.93
CA LEU A 124 10.97 22.01 -2.31
C LEU A 124 12.19 21.71 -3.19
N VAL A 125 13.39 21.94 -2.68
CA VAL A 125 14.66 21.62 -3.37
C VAL A 125 14.73 20.10 -3.61
N PHE A 126 14.35 19.28 -2.62
CA PHE A 126 14.31 17.83 -2.76
C PHE A 126 13.33 17.39 -3.88
N ILE A 127 12.14 17.96 -3.94
CA ILE A 127 11.15 17.70 -5.01
C ILE A 127 11.72 18.09 -6.38
N GLY A 128 12.38 19.26 -6.47
CA GLY A 128 13.04 19.67 -7.69
C GLY A 128 14.11 18.67 -8.15
N GLY A 129 14.95 18.19 -7.24
CA GLY A 129 15.92 17.14 -7.49
C GLY A 129 15.29 15.82 -7.95
N MET A 130 14.15 15.45 -7.35
CA MET A 130 13.40 14.25 -7.73
C MET A 130 12.81 14.36 -9.15
N ILE A 131 12.31 15.53 -9.55
CA ILE A 131 11.79 15.78 -10.90
C ILE A 131 12.95 15.65 -11.91
N ILE A 132 14.08 16.33 -11.67
CA ILE A 132 15.26 16.26 -12.54
C ILE A 132 15.78 14.82 -12.64
N GLY A 133 15.87 14.12 -11.51
CA GLY A 133 16.29 12.71 -11.46
C GLY A 133 15.37 11.80 -12.27
N SER A 134 14.06 12.03 -12.22
CA SER A 134 13.07 11.28 -13.02
C SER A 134 13.25 11.52 -14.52
N PHE A 135 13.57 12.77 -14.92
CA PHE A 135 13.88 13.09 -16.32
C PHE A 135 15.15 12.36 -16.79
N ILE A 136 16.22 12.44 -16.01
CA ILE A 136 17.49 11.76 -16.33
C ILE A 136 17.26 10.25 -16.43
N PHE A 137 16.50 9.68 -15.51
CA PHE A 137 16.17 8.25 -15.53
C PHE A 137 15.38 7.88 -16.79
N ALA A 138 14.41 8.69 -17.21
CA ALA A 138 13.61 8.43 -18.40
C ALA A 138 14.49 8.43 -19.68
N GLU A 139 15.47 9.33 -19.79
CA GLU A 139 16.40 9.37 -20.92
C GLU A 139 17.35 8.16 -20.94
N ILE A 140 17.76 7.68 -19.77
CA ILE A 140 18.69 6.54 -19.66
C ILE A 140 17.94 5.20 -19.74
N PHE A 141 16.60 5.21 -19.52
CA PHE A 141 15.79 4.00 -19.44
C PHE A 141 15.97 3.03 -20.61
N PRO A 142 16.04 3.46 -21.90
CA PRO A 142 16.25 2.54 -23.03
C PRO A 142 17.55 1.73 -22.92
N LEU A 143 18.56 2.28 -22.27
CA LEU A 143 19.84 1.60 -22.00
C LEU A 143 19.73 0.59 -20.85
N LEU A 144 18.85 0.86 -19.91
CA LEU A 144 18.63 0.06 -18.69
C LEU A 144 17.51 -0.97 -18.83
N GLU A 145 16.76 -0.98 -19.94
CA GLU A 145 15.57 -1.85 -20.13
C GLU A 145 15.93 -3.34 -19.93
N GLY A 146 17.07 -3.79 -20.47
CA GLY A 146 17.53 -5.16 -20.29
C GLY A 146 17.85 -5.50 -18.83
N PHE A 147 18.40 -4.54 -18.07
CA PHE A 147 18.66 -4.71 -16.64
C PHE A 147 17.37 -4.61 -15.82
N TYR A 148 16.47 -3.71 -16.19
CA TYR A 148 15.19 -3.52 -15.52
C TYR A 148 14.29 -4.77 -15.57
N SER A 149 14.38 -5.53 -16.66
CA SER A 149 13.66 -6.78 -16.85
C SER A 149 14.42 -8.02 -16.33
N ALA A 150 15.63 -7.83 -15.80
CA ALA A 150 16.47 -8.93 -15.36
C ALA A 150 15.95 -9.54 -14.04
N GLY A 151 15.85 -10.87 -14.00
CA GLY A 151 15.42 -11.61 -12.83
C GLY A 151 13.91 -11.49 -12.58
N ASP A 152 13.13 -11.48 -13.66
CA ASP A 152 11.68 -11.54 -13.57
C ASP A 152 11.23 -12.87 -12.93
N MET A 153 10.61 -12.78 -11.76
CA MET A 153 10.01 -13.93 -11.06
C MET A 153 8.48 -13.91 -11.14
N GLY A 154 7.90 -12.94 -11.87
CA GLY A 154 6.47 -12.75 -11.92
C GLY A 154 5.88 -12.20 -10.60
N ALA A 155 4.56 -12.29 -10.48
CA ALA A 155 3.83 -11.86 -9.28
C ALA A 155 3.91 -12.93 -8.18
N ILE A 156 5.07 -13.07 -7.55
CA ILE A 156 5.30 -14.08 -6.49
C ILE A 156 4.85 -13.53 -5.14
N ARG A 157 4.09 -14.34 -4.42
CA ARG A 157 3.79 -14.11 -3.00
C ARG A 157 4.76 -14.93 -2.14
N LEU A 158 5.04 -14.43 -0.96
CA LEU A 158 5.88 -15.16 0.00
C LEU A 158 5.27 -16.52 0.39
N THR A 159 3.95 -16.65 0.31
CA THR A 159 3.19 -17.90 0.47
C THR A 159 3.58 -18.95 -0.55
N ASP A 160 3.78 -18.53 -1.81
CA ASP A 160 4.06 -19.44 -2.92
C ASP A 160 5.52 -19.94 -2.84
N VAL A 161 6.43 -19.09 -2.39
CA VAL A 161 7.86 -19.44 -2.23
C VAL A 161 8.09 -20.41 -1.08
N LEU A 162 7.42 -20.16 0.06
CA LEU A 162 7.62 -20.95 1.29
C LEU A 162 6.67 -22.16 1.38
N ASN A 163 5.68 -22.27 0.50
CA ASN A 163 4.61 -23.27 0.58
C ASN A 163 3.93 -23.32 1.95
N LEU A 164 3.82 -22.17 2.60
CA LEU A 164 3.21 -22.00 3.92
C LEU A 164 1.89 -21.24 3.82
N ASN A 165 0.98 -21.51 4.72
CA ASN A 165 -0.28 -20.78 4.82
C ASN A 165 -0.04 -19.30 5.11
N SER A 166 -0.83 -18.41 4.49
CA SER A 166 -0.75 -16.95 4.69
C SER A 166 -0.81 -16.55 6.15
N GLY A 167 -1.56 -17.28 6.99
CA GLY A 167 -1.63 -17.04 8.43
C GLY A 167 -0.32 -17.33 9.16
N ILE A 168 0.40 -18.40 8.79
CA ILE A 168 1.70 -18.73 9.38
C ILE A 168 2.74 -17.67 9.00
N ILE A 169 2.72 -17.21 7.76
CA ILE A 169 3.61 -16.15 7.29
C ILE A 169 3.32 -14.84 8.03
N ALA A 170 2.05 -14.49 8.21
CA ALA A 170 1.67 -13.32 9.00
C ALA A 170 2.19 -13.39 10.44
N LEU A 171 2.07 -14.54 11.09
CA LEU A 171 2.61 -14.79 12.42
C LEU A 171 4.14 -14.64 12.43
N LEU A 172 4.84 -15.20 11.45
CA LEU A 172 6.31 -15.13 11.35
C LEU A 172 6.76 -13.68 11.17
N VAL A 173 6.09 -12.92 10.31
CA VAL A 173 6.35 -11.48 10.13
C VAL A 173 6.09 -10.69 11.40
N CYS A 174 5.00 -10.99 12.15
CA CYS A 174 4.73 -10.35 13.43
C CYS A 174 5.81 -10.66 14.46
N LEU A 175 6.28 -11.91 14.54
CA LEU A 175 7.37 -12.31 15.46
C LEU A 175 8.68 -11.61 15.08
N MET A 176 9.00 -11.56 13.80
CA MET A 176 10.18 -10.84 13.29
C MET A 176 10.10 -9.35 13.63
N ALA A 177 8.93 -8.75 13.50
CA ALA A 177 8.71 -7.35 13.84
C ALA A 177 8.89 -7.07 15.33
N VAL A 178 8.33 -7.90 16.20
CA VAL A 178 8.51 -7.78 17.66
C VAL A 178 9.98 -7.94 18.02
N GLY A 179 10.68 -8.89 17.40
CA GLY A 179 12.13 -9.06 17.55
C GLY A 179 12.92 -7.82 17.10
N ALA A 180 12.56 -7.24 15.94
CA ALA A 180 13.16 -6.01 15.44
C ALA A 180 12.92 -4.82 16.39
N TYR A 181 11.70 -4.67 16.94
CA TYR A 181 11.42 -3.64 17.94
C TYR A 181 12.24 -3.81 19.21
N TRP A 182 12.37 -5.03 19.70
CA TRP A 182 13.20 -5.29 20.86
C TRP A 182 14.68 -4.99 20.59
N PHE A 183 15.18 -5.38 19.43
CA PHE A 183 16.54 -5.06 19.00
C PHE A 183 16.79 -3.57 18.89
N VAL A 184 15.89 -2.84 18.19
CA VAL A 184 15.93 -1.39 18.02
C VAL A 184 15.87 -0.68 19.37
N GLU A 185 15.01 -1.11 20.29
CA GLU A 185 14.94 -0.53 21.65
C GLU A 185 16.24 -0.75 22.43
N LYS A 186 16.90 -1.89 22.24
CA LYS A 186 18.20 -2.18 22.87
C LYS A 186 19.31 -1.28 22.30
N VAL A 187 19.31 -1.03 21.00
CA VAL A 187 20.28 -0.14 20.33
C VAL A 187 20.03 1.31 20.75
N GLU A 188 18.78 1.75 20.75
CA GLU A 188 18.38 3.10 21.16
C GLU A 188 18.74 3.39 22.62
N ASN A 189 18.56 2.44 23.51
CA ASN A 189 18.96 2.58 24.92
C ASN A 189 20.48 2.65 25.10
N LYS A 190 21.28 2.14 24.14
CA LYS A 190 22.74 2.16 24.19
C LYS A 190 23.35 3.41 23.54
N PHE A 191 22.77 3.88 22.45
CA PHE A 191 23.31 4.94 21.59
C PHE A 191 22.39 6.16 21.48
N GLY A 192 21.12 6.04 21.88
CA GLY A 192 20.11 7.09 21.74
C GLY A 192 20.28 8.19 22.78
N ASP A 193 19.80 9.37 22.39
CA ASP A 193 19.77 10.55 23.26
C ASP A 193 18.57 10.45 24.22
N ARG A 194 18.83 10.43 25.52
CA ARG A 194 17.80 10.19 26.56
C ARG A 194 16.71 11.25 26.59
N ASP A 195 16.99 12.44 26.09
CA ASP A 195 16.06 13.58 26.13
C ASP A 195 15.00 13.52 25.01
N THR A 196 15.20 12.70 23.97
CA THR A 196 14.29 12.57 22.83
C THR A 196 13.38 11.34 22.88
N LEU A 197 13.60 10.44 23.85
CA LEU A 197 12.84 9.20 23.95
C LEU A 197 11.39 9.49 24.37
N PRO A 198 10.38 9.16 23.56
CA PRO A 198 8.99 9.25 23.98
C PRO A 198 8.77 8.29 25.15
N GLY A 199 8.44 8.86 26.31
CA GLY A 199 8.22 8.17 27.58
C GLY A 199 7.01 7.23 27.61
N GLY A 200 6.83 6.42 26.56
CA GLY A 200 5.77 5.42 26.51
C GLY A 200 5.94 4.39 27.62
N SER A 201 4.89 4.22 28.44
CA SER A 201 4.89 3.22 29.52
C SER A 201 5.32 1.85 28.96
N LYS A 202 6.28 1.21 29.63
CA LYS A 202 6.73 -0.18 29.28
C LYS A 202 5.56 -1.17 29.21
N ARG A 203 4.48 -0.91 29.97
CA ARG A 203 3.27 -1.73 29.94
C ARG A 203 2.54 -1.58 28.60
N MET A 204 2.41 -0.35 28.06
CA MET A 204 1.74 -0.09 26.79
C MET A 204 2.50 -0.71 25.61
N LYS A 205 3.83 -0.67 25.62
CA LYS A 205 4.66 -1.31 24.59
C LYS A 205 4.50 -2.84 24.61
N ARG A 206 4.49 -3.45 25.82
CA ARG A 206 4.29 -4.89 25.97
C ARG A 206 2.88 -5.34 25.59
N SER A 207 1.86 -4.55 25.94
CA SER A 207 0.47 -4.86 25.53
C SER A 207 0.28 -4.77 24.01
N ALA A 208 0.87 -3.77 23.34
CA ALA A 208 0.82 -3.66 21.88
C ALA A 208 1.52 -4.86 21.19
N ALA A 209 2.68 -5.28 21.66
CA ALA A 209 3.37 -6.46 21.15
C ALA A 209 2.55 -7.74 21.38
N ALA A 210 1.95 -7.90 22.55
CA ALA A 210 1.10 -9.05 22.86
C ALA A 210 -0.15 -9.09 21.96
N ILE A 211 -0.78 -7.94 21.72
CA ILE A 211 -1.93 -7.83 20.81
C ILE A 211 -1.56 -8.23 19.38
N LEU A 212 -0.41 -7.76 18.87
CA LEU A 212 0.06 -8.11 17.52
C LEU A 212 0.33 -9.61 17.38
N ILE A 213 0.99 -10.22 18.38
CA ILE A 213 1.25 -11.66 18.38
C ILE A 213 -0.07 -12.44 18.46
N LEU A 214 -1.00 -12.02 19.31
CA LEU A 214 -2.30 -12.66 19.46
C LEU A 214 -3.11 -12.57 18.17
N LEU A 215 -3.14 -11.41 17.50
CA LEU A 215 -3.76 -11.25 16.19
C LEU A 215 -3.12 -12.15 15.13
N GLY A 216 -1.80 -12.23 15.08
CA GLY A 216 -1.08 -13.11 14.17
C GLY A 216 -1.37 -14.60 14.47
N LEU A 217 -1.47 -14.98 15.75
CA LEU A 217 -1.80 -16.34 16.17
C LEU A 217 -3.22 -16.73 15.76
N ILE A 218 -4.19 -15.84 15.93
CA ILE A 218 -5.56 -16.05 15.48
C ILE A 218 -5.60 -16.29 13.97
N LEU A 219 -4.87 -15.49 13.18
CA LEU A 219 -4.75 -15.68 11.73
C LEU A 219 -4.13 -17.02 11.35
N ALA A 220 -3.09 -17.45 12.08
CA ALA A 220 -2.44 -18.75 11.86
C ALA A 220 -3.40 -19.93 12.13
N LEU A 221 -4.26 -19.81 13.15
CA LEU A 221 -5.24 -20.83 13.50
C LEU A 221 -6.42 -20.89 12.51
N ILE A 222 -6.88 -19.75 12.00
CA ILE A 222 -8.05 -19.68 11.10
C ILE A 222 -7.72 -20.17 9.69
N ASN A 223 -6.45 -20.21 9.27
CA ASN A 223 -6.02 -20.59 7.92
C ASN A 223 -6.78 -19.82 6.82
N PRO A 224 -6.43 -18.55 6.55
CA PRO A 224 -7.16 -17.70 5.60
C PRO A 224 -7.22 -18.30 4.19
N ASP A 225 -6.22 -19.09 3.80
CA ASP A 225 -6.16 -19.72 2.48
C ASP A 225 -7.25 -20.77 2.28
N ARG A 226 -7.63 -21.51 3.31
CA ARG A 226 -8.75 -22.47 3.26
C ARG A 226 -10.10 -21.78 3.08
N ILE A 227 -10.27 -20.61 3.70
CA ILE A 227 -11.49 -19.82 3.57
C ILE A 227 -11.55 -19.16 2.19
N ALA A 228 -10.42 -18.70 1.66
CA ALA A 228 -10.33 -18.15 0.31
C ALA A 228 -10.56 -19.22 -0.76
N ALA A 229 -10.02 -20.42 -0.60
CA ALA A 229 -10.19 -21.53 -1.54
C ALA A 229 -11.64 -22.05 -1.62
N ASN A 230 -12.42 -21.90 -0.56
CA ASN A 230 -13.83 -22.33 -0.52
C ASN A 230 -14.79 -21.30 -1.13
N ARG A 231 -14.29 -20.17 -1.66
CA ARG A 231 -15.09 -19.16 -2.36
C ARG A 231 -15.02 -19.39 -3.85
N PRO A 232 -16.16 -19.29 -4.59
CA PRO A 232 -16.13 -19.35 -6.04
C PRO A 232 -15.22 -18.25 -6.56
N SER A 233 -14.35 -18.61 -7.51
CA SER A 233 -13.37 -17.68 -8.09
C SER A 233 -14.10 -16.47 -8.69
N PRO A 234 -13.50 -15.26 -8.63
CA PRO A 234 -14.10 -14.05 -9.18
C PRO A 234 -14.45 -14.16 -10.67
N GLN A 235 -13.73 -15.02 -11.41
CA GLN A 235 -14.01 -15.31 -12.81
C GLN A 235 -15.34 -16.04 -12.99
N VAL A 236 -15.67 -16.99 -12.11
CA VAL A 236 -16.97 -17.70 -12.11
C VAL A 236 -18.11 -16.74 -11.78
N GLN A 237 -17.94 -15.88 -10.78
CA GLN A 237 -18.95 -14.86 -10.43
C GLN A 237 -19.16 -13.83 -11.53
N THR A 238 -18.10 -13.48 -12.27
CA THR A 238 -18.21 -12.55 -13.40
C THR A 238 -18.89 -13.24 -14.59
N GLN A 239 -18.62 -14.51 -14.84
CA GLN A 239 -19.29 -15.28 -15.88
C GLN A 239 -20.77 -15.52 -15.53
N GLU A 240 -21.09 -15.92 -14.31
CA GLU A 240 -22.47 -16.07 -13.84
C GLU A 240 -23.25 -14.75 -13.95
N ARG A 241 -22.63 -13.63 -13.60
CA ARG A 241 -23.27 -12.31 -13.75
C ARG A 241 -23.40 -11.89 -15.21
N MET A 242 -22.46 -12.23 -16.07
CA MET A 242 -22.57 -11.99 -17.52
C MET A 242 -23.66 -12.85 -18.14
N GLU A 243 -23.78 -14.10 -17.73
CA GLU A 243 -24.88 -14.99 -18.14
C GLU A 243 -26.23 -14.51 -17.61
N GLU A 244 -26.28 -13.95 -16.39
CA GLU A 244 -27.50 -13.39 -15.81
C GLU A 244 -27.95 -12.11 -16.54
N ILE A 245 -27.00 -11.27 -17.00
CA ILE A 245 -27.27 -10.08 -17.83
C ILE A 245 -27.66 -10.50 -19.26
N GLN A 246 -27.15 -11.61 -19.76
CA GLN A 246 -27.46 -12.15 -21.09
C GLN A 246 -28.78 -12.96 -21.13
N LYS A 247 -29.34 -13.32 -19.99
CA LYS A 247 -30.68 -13.90 -19.94
C LYS A 247 -31.68 -12.85 -20.43
N PRO A 248 -32.42 -13.13 -21.52
CA PRO A 248 -33.41 -12.19 -22.01
C PRO A 248 -34.43 -11.92 -20.92
N SER A 249 -34.56 -10.64 -20.55
CA SER A 249 -35.58 -10.17 -19.61
C SER A 249 -36.94 -10.72 -20.02
N PRO A 250 -37.72 -11.35 -19.12
CA PRO A 250 -39.03 -11.82 -19.47
C PRO A 250 -39.92 -10.62 -19.81
N LYS A 251 -40.22 -10.49 -21.11
CA LYS A 251 -41.23 -9.60 -21.71
C LYS A 251 -41.17 -8.12 -21.30
N ALA A 252 -40.31 -7.37 -21.97
CA ALA A 252 -40.67 -5.99 -22.28
C ALA A 252 -41.76 -6.05 -23.39
N GLU A 253 -42.95 -5.72 -23.00
CA GLU A 253 -44.10 -5.47 -23.88
C GLU A 253 -43.67 -4.47 -24.97
N LYS A 254 -43.94 -4.82 -26.26
CA LYS A 254 -43.62 -3.96 -27.41
C LYS A 254 -44.27 -2.61 -27.21
N PRO A 255 -43.53 -1.49 -27.25
CA PRO A 255 -44.20 -0.22 -27.42
C PRO A 255 -44.75 -0.17 -28.85
N SER A 256 -46.06 0.12 -28.92
CA SER A 256 -46.85 0.35 -30.12
C SER A 256 -46.13 1.29 -31.07
N SER A 257 -46.09 0.91 -32.33
CA SER A 257 -45.58 1.71 -33.45
C SER A 257 -46.29 3.06 -33.53
N SER A 258 -45.71 4.12 -33.00
CA SER A 258 -46.03 5.47 -33.41
C SER A 258 -45.16 5.84 -34.60
N LYS A 259 -45.79 5.95 -35.75
CA LYS A 259 -45.22 6.50 -36.98
C LYS A 259 -44.56 7.86 -36.67
N PHE A 260 -43.27 7.92 -36.86
CA PHE A 260 -42.56 9.20 -36.96
C PHE A 260 -42.71 9.66 -38.42
N GLU A 261 -43.59 10.62 -38.63
CA GLU A 261 -43.77 11.34 -39.87
C GLU A 261 -42.62 12.35 -39.98
N ILE A 262 -41.78 12.15 -41.00
CA ILE A 262 -40.70 13.09 -41.32
C ILE A 262 -41.40 14.28 -42.00
N VAL A 263 -41.44 15.39 -41.33
CA VAL A 263 -41.77 16.69 -41.93
C VAL A 263 -40.50 17.19 -42.60
N GLU A 264 -40.45 17.12 -43.92
CA GLU A 264 -39.56 17.93 -44.76
C GLU A 264 -39.97 19.39 -44.63
N ASP A 265 -39.16 20.21 -44.02
CA ASP A 265 -39.28 21.67 -44.08
C ASP A 265 -38.28 22.17 -45.12
N GLU A 266 -38.84 22.50 -46.29
CA GLU A 266 -38.17 23.31 -47.29
C GLU A 266 -38.11 24.76 -46.82
N GLY A 267 -36.95 25.35 -46.96
CA GLY A 267 -36.87 26.76 -47.34
C GLY A 267 -36.51 27.81 -46.31
N CYS A 268 -35.35 28.31 -46.39
CA CYS A 268 -34.76 29.63 -46.58
C CYS A 268 -33.35 29.70 -45.97
#